data_4d0155d6062018e5c83100753e1e70c6
#
_entry.id   4d0155d6062018e5c83100753e1e70c6
#
_cell.length_a   1.000
_cell.length_b   1.000
_cell.length_c   1.000
_cell.angle_alpha   90.00
_cell.angle_beta   90.00
_cell.angle_gamma   90.00
#
_symmetry.space_group_name_H-M   'P 1'
#
loop_
_entity.id
_entity.type
_entity.pdbx_description
1 polymer ?
#
loop_
_entity_poly.entity_id
_entity_poly.type
_entity_poly.pdbx_seq_one_letter_code
_entity_poly.pdbx_strand_id
1 'polypeptide(L)'
;YAADTMLYRTVGMIQDAINELDKSDPKYYIKMGEAMERFAVEASMAKVFGSETSSMVVDHCLQIFGGYGFIEEYPMAMAYRDDRINQIWEGTNEINKAIITGYMMKKVLMEEISLRDFLKDLDDFIDADLSDTSDDPLVFEKHGLETAKRLSVLIFQETLCEFGQDLKHEQQLSEA
;
A
#
# COMPACT_ATOMS: atom_id res chain seq x y z
N TYR A 1 -14.62 3.54 0.63
CA TYR A 1 -14.05 4.60 1.48
C TYR A 1 -12.54 4.47 1.61
N ALA A 2 -12.02 3.34 2.16
CA ALA A 2 -10.57 3.18 2.38
C ALA A 2 -9.75 3.30 1.09
N ALA A 3 -10.17 2.64 0.01
CA ALA A 3 -9.52 2.73 -1.30
C ALA A 3 -9.52 4.15 -1.85
N ASP A 4 -10.64 4.87 -1.76
CA ASP A 4 -10.75 6.27 -2.20
C ASP A 4 -9.81 7.17 -1.39
N THR A 5 -9.80 7.02 -0.06
CA THR A 5 -8.92 7.82 0.81
C THR A 5 -7.44 7.59 0.48
N MET A 6 -7.07 6.34 0.24
CA MET A 6 -5.70 5.95 -0.14
C MET A 6 -5.32 6.56 -1.49
N LEU A 7 -6.20 6.47 -2.49
CA LEU A 7 -6.01 7.06 -3.81
C LEU A 7 -5.83 8.58 -3.74
N TYR A 8 -6.78 9.29 -3.11
CA TYR A 8 -6.72 10.76 -3.03
C TYR A 8 -5.50 11.24 -2.24
N ARG A 9 -5.11 10.54 -1.17
CA ARG A 9 -3.89 10.86 -0.44
C ARG A 9 -2.65 10.71 -1.33
N THR A 10 -2.52 9.59 -2.04
CA THR A 10 -1.37 9.32 -2.92
C THR A 10 -1.28 10.36 -4.04
N VAL A 11 -2.40 10.65 -4.71
CA VAL A 11 -2.45 11.68 -5.77
C VAL A 11 -2.12 13.07 -5.21
N GLY A 12 -2.64 13.40 -4.03
CA GLY A 12 -2.34 14.68 -3.37
C GLY A 12 -0.85 14.85 -3.08
N MET A 13 -0.20 13.83 -2.51
CA MET A 13 1.24 13.85 -2.22
C MET A 13 2.09 14.04 -3.50
N ILE A 14 1.73 13.35 -4.58
CA ILE A 14 2.39 13.51 -5.89
C ILE A 14 2.18 14.92 -6.43
N GLN A 15 0.95 15.42 -6.38
CA GLN A 15 0.60 16.76 -6.88
C GLN A 15 1.34 17.86 -6.12
N ASP A 16 1.43 17.75 -4.79
CA ASP A 16 2.15 18.71 -3.95
C ASP A 16 3.64 18.72 -4.32
N ALA A 17 4.27 17.55 -4.47
CA ALA A 17 5.66 17.45 -4.89
C ALA A 17 5.92 18.05 -6.28
N ILE A 18 4.97 17.91 -7.22
CA ILE A 18 5.06 18.52 -8.56
C ILE A 18 4.88 20.05 -8.46
N ASN A 19 3.96 20.54 -7.62
CA ASN A 19 3.69 21.95 -7.45
C ASN A 19 4.88 22.74 -6.86
N GLU A 20 5.76 22.08 -6.11
CA GLU A 20 7.00 22.66 -5.57
C GLU A 20 8.08 22.88 -6.64
N LEU A 21 7.92 22.30 -7.82
CA LEU A 21 8.93 22.42 -8.89
C LEU A 21 8.83 23.74 -9.64
N ASP A 22 9.98 24.34 -9.94
CA ASP A 22 10.06 25.53 -10.80
C ASP A 22 9.78 25.15 -12.26
N LYS A 23 8.67 25.60 -12.80
CA LYS A 23 8.25 25.38 -14.20
C LYS A 23 9.17 26.03 -15.23
N SER A 24 9.99 26.99 -14.82
CA SER A 24 10.98 27.65 -15.70
C SER A 24 12.31 26.89 -15.79
N ASP A 25 12.52 25.88 -14.95
CA ASP A 25 13.72 25.05 -14.98
C ASP A 25 13.78 24.22 -16.28
N PRO A 26 14.88 24.28 -17.06
CA PRO A 26 15.06 23.47 -18.26
C PRO A 26 14.91 21.96 -18.02
N LYS A 27 15.11 21.49 -16.78
CA LYS A 27 14.97 20.11 -16.34
C LYS A 27 13.62 19.80 -15.68
N TYR A 28 12.65 20.69 -15.81
CA TYR A 28 11.33 20.55 -15.13
C TYR A 28 10.72 19.15 -15.32
N TYR A 29 10.65 18.65 -16.56
CA TYR A 29 10.03 17.35 -16.83
C TYR A 29 10.82 16.16 -16.26
N ILE A 30 12.14 16.28 -16.17
CA ILE A 30 12.98 15.26 -15.53
C ILE A 30 12.70 15.25 -14.02
N LYS A 31 12.74 16.41 -13.38
CA LYS A 31 12.43 16.56 -11.96
C LYS A 31 10.99 16.14 -11.62
N MET A 32 10.05 16.37 -12.52
CA MET A 32 8.68 15.90 -12.37
C MET A 32 8.62 14.36 -12.35
N GLY A 33 9.34 13.69 -13.26
CA GLY A 33 9.46 12.23 -13.26
C GLY A 33 10.08 11.70 -11.97
N GLU A 34 11.16 12.32 -11.49
CA GLU A 34 11.81 11.97 -10.22
C GLU A 34 10.87 12.18 -9.02
N ALA A 35 10.10 13.28 -9.01
CA ALA A 35 9.10 13.55 -7.99
C ALA A 35 7.99 12.49 -7.95
N MET A 36 7.53 12.03 -9.11
CA MET A 36 6.54 10.95 -9.21
C MET A 36 7.13 9.61 -8.74
N GLU A 37 8.38 9.28 -9.12
CA GLU A 37 9.05 8.04 -8.73
C GLU A 37 9.23 7.92 -7.21
N ARG A 38 9.37 9.02 -6.48
CA ARG A 38 9.46 9.03 -5.01
C ARG A 38 8.26 8.38 -4.33
N PHE A 39 7.10 8.37 -4.99
CA PHE A 39 5.84 7.78 -4.49
C PHE A 39 5.49 6.46 -5.16
N ALA A 40 6.48 5.77 -5.74
CA ALA A 40 6.25 4.47 -6.41
C ALA A 40 5.70 3.41 -5.45
N VAL A 41 6.11 3.43 -4.17
CA VAL A 41 5.60 2.52 -3.13
C VAL A 41 4.12 2.79 -2.89
N GLU A 42 3.75 4.04 -2.61
CA GLU A 42 2.38 4.44 -2.32
C GLU A 42 1.45 4.19 -3.51
N ALA A 43 1.92 4.46 -4.73
CA ALA A 43 1.17 4.19 -5.96
C ALA A 43 0.95 2.69 -6.18
N SER A 44 1.99 1.87 -5.96
CA SER A 44 1.88 0.40 -6.05
C SER A 44 0.94 -0.16 -4.98
N MET A 45 1.00 0.33 -3.73
CA MET A 45 0.07 -0.04 -2.67
C MET A 45 -1.37 0.33 -3.04
N ALA A 46 -1.60 1.53 -3.57
CA ALA A 46 -2.93 1.97 -3.99
C ALA A 46 -3.48 1.10 -5.14
N LYS A 47 -2.63 0.71 -6.10
CA LYS A 47 -3.02 -0.19 -7.20
C LYS A 47 -3.39 -1.58 -6.70
N VAL A 48 -2.57 -2.20 -5.86
CA VAL A 48 -2.82 -3.55 -5.31
C VAL A 48 -4.09 -3.53 -4.47
N PHE A 49 -4.17 -2.65 -3.49
CA PHE A 49 -5.32 -2.55 -2.59
C PHE A 49 -6.62 -2.22 -3.34
N GLY A 50 -6.56 -1.31 -4.32
CA GLY A 50 -7.72 -0.92 -5.12
C GLY A 50 -8.26 -2.08 -5.96
N SER A 51 -7.38 -2.80 -6.68
CA SER A 51 -7.79 -3.94 -7.52
C SER A 51 -8.28 -5.15 -6.71
N GLU A 52 -7.68 -5.45 -5.57
CA GLU A 52 -8.12 -6.52 -4.68
C GLU A 52 -9.46 -6.18 -4.00
N THR A 53 -9.63 -4.92 -3.56
CA THR A 53 -10.91 -4.43 -3.01
C THR A 53 -12.02 -4.48 -4.05
N SER A 54 -11.76 -4.06 -5.29
CA SER A 54 -12.71 -4.11 -6.39
C SER A 54 -13.16 -5.54 -6.64
N SER A 55 -12.23 -6.48 -6.73
CA SER A 55 -12.51 -7.89 -6.94
C SER A 55 -13.37 -8.49 -5.83
N MET A 56 -13.08 -8.18 -4.57
CA MET A 56 -13.89 -8.59 -3.43
C MET A 56 -15.32 -8.03 -3.50
N VAL A 57 -15.45 -6.74 -3.84
CA VAL A 57 -16.77 -6.09 -3.95
C VAL A 57 -17.61 -6.70 -5.06
N VAL A 58 -17.01 -6.92 -6.24
CA VAL A 58 -17.71 -7.51 -7.39
C VAL A 58 -18.12 -8.96 -7.10
N ASP A 59 -17.29 -9.74 -6.41
CA ASP A 59 -17.61 -11.10 -5.97
C ASP A 59 -18.84 -11.10 -5.03
N HIS A 60 -18.86 -10.23 -4.04
CA HIS A 60 -20.01 -10.09 -3.15
C HIS A 60 -21.26 -9.61 -3.88
N CYS A 61 -21.12 -8.67 -4.81
CA CYS A 61 -22.24 -8.23 -5.63
C CYS A 61 -22.82 -9.38 -6.46
N LEU A 62 -21.97 -10.18 -7.11
CA LEU A 62 -22.41 -11.36 -7.86
C LEU A 62 -23.16 -12.34 -6.96
N GLN A 63 -22.67 -12.56 -5.75
CA GLN A 63 -23.34 -13.43 -4.77
C GLN A 63 -24.71 -12.88 -4.35
N ILE A 64 -24.86 -11.57 -4.17
CA ILE A 64 -26.14 -10.91 -3.84
C ILE A 64 -27.15 -11.08 -4.96
N PHE A 65 -26.72 -10.98 -6.23
CA PHE A 65 -27.58 -11.23 -7.40
C PHE A 65 -28.00 -12.71 -7.54
N GLY A 66 -27.28 -13.64 -6.86
CA GLY A 66 -27.56 -15.07 -6.94
C GLY A 66 -27.45 -15.61 -8.37
N GLY A 67 -28.37 -16.46 -8.80
CA GLY A 67 -28.38 -17.00 -10.16
C GLY A 67 -28.38 -15.95 -11.27
N TYR A 68 -29.05 -14.83 -11.04
CA TYR A 68 -29.04 -13.70 -11.98
C TYR A 68 -27.70 -13.03 -12.13
N GLY A 69 -26.82 -13.10 -11.12
CA GLY A 69 -25.46 -12.59 -11.20
C GLY A 69 -24.57 -13.41 -12.13
N PHE A 70 -24.87 -14.70 -12.29
CA PHE A 70 -24.08 -15.64 -13.08
C PHE A 70 -24.39 -15.61 -14.58
N ILE A 71 -25.65 -15.34 -14.97
CA ILE A 71 -26.11 -15.35 -16.36
C ILE A 71 -25.76 -14.04 -17.07
N GLU A 72 -25.43 -14.12 -18.37
CA GLU A 72 -24.90 -12.99 -19.15
C GLU A 72 -25.92 -11.90 -19.49
N GLU A 73 -27.25 -12.20 -19.34
CA GLU A 73 -28.33 -11.23 -19.54
C GLU A 73 -28.31 -10.11 -18.49
N TYR A 74 -27.62 -10.29 -17.38
CA TYR A 74 -27.47 -9.28 -16.33
C TYR A 74 -26.03 -8.75 -16.27
N PRO A 75 -25.82 -7.48 -15.85
CA PRO A 75 -24.53 -6.82 -15.96
C PRO A 75 -23.45 -7.40 -15.04
N MET A 76 -23.79 -8.18 -13.99
CA MET A 76 -22.83 -8.63 -12.99
C MET A 76 -21.83 -9.64 -13.53
N ALA A 77 -22.24 -10.57 -14.41
CA ALA A 77 -21.32 -11.53 -15.03
C ALA A 77 -20.23 -10.81 -15.86
N MET A 78 -20.63 -9.76 -16.59
CA MET A 78 -19.69 -8.91 -17.33
C MET A 78 -18.79 -8.11 -16.39
N ALA A 79 -19.35 -7.46 -15.37
CA ALA A 79 -18.57 -6.68 -14.39
C ALA A 79 -17.53 -7.55 -13.68
N TYR A 80 -17.88 -8.78 -13.29
CA TYR A 80 -16.96 -9.73 -12.67
C TYR A 80 -15.78 -10.11 -13.60
N ARG A 81 -16.09 -10.34 -14.88
CA ARG A 81 -15.07 -10.68 -15.89
C ARG A 81 -14.15 -9.49 -16.18
N ASP A 82 -14.72 -8.30 -16.32
CA ASP A 82 -13.98 -7.08 -16.62
C ASP A 82 -13.09 -6.64 -15.45
N ASP A 83 -13.55 -6.87 -14.21
CA ASP A 83 -12.76 -6.53 -13.03
C ASP A 83 -11.48 -7.35 -12.91
N ARG A 84 -11.50 -8.62 -13.32
CA ARG A 84 -10.36 -9.54 -13.13
C ARG A 84 -9.07 -9.04 -13.79
N ILE A 85 -9.15 -8.30 -14.88
CA ILE A 85 -7.99 -7.76 -15.58
C ILE A 85 -7.23 -6.72 -14.75
N ASN A 86 -7.89 -6.05 -13.80
CA ASN A 86 -7.28 -5.02 -12.96
C ASN A 86 -6.13 -5.53 -12.09
N GLN A 87 -6.11 -6.82 -11.77
CA GLN A 87 -5.00 -7.44 -11.04
C GLN A 87 -3.83 -7.85 -11.97
N ILE A 88 -4.01 -7.80 -13.29
CA ILE A 88 -3.07 -8.35 -14.28
C ILE A 88 -2.35 -7.23 -15.04
N TRP A 89 -3.07 -6.21 -15.50
CA TRP A 89 -2.50 -5.14 -16.32
C TRP A 89 -1.83 -4.04 -15.50
N GLU A 90 -1.12 -3.12 -16.18
CA GLU A 90 -0.38 -2.00 -15.55
C GLU A 90 0.61 -2.46 -14.46
N GLY A 91 1.23 -3.61 -14.70
CA GLY A 91 1.98 -4.37 -13.71
C GLY A 91 1.06 -5.25 -12.86
N THR A 92 1.30 -6.56 -12.86
CA THR A 92 0.48 -7.45 -12.03
C THR A 92 0.57 -7.08 -10.55
N ASN A 93 -0.37 -7.55 -9.73
CA ASN A 93 -0.31 -7.29 -8.29
C ASN A 93 0.98 -7.84 -7.68
N GLU A 94 1.47 -9.00 -8.15
CA GLU A 94 2.74 -9.60 -7.74
C GLU A 94 3.93 -8.68 -8.08
N ILE A 95 3.97 -8.12 -9.30
CA ILE A 95 5.01 -7.15 -9.70
C ILE A 95 4.95 -5.89 -8.82
N ASN A 96 3.75 -5.38 -8.54
CA ASN A 96 3.60 -4.20 -7.68
C ASN A 96 4.03 -4.49 -6.23
N LYS A 97 3.73 -5.67 -5.69
CA LYS A 97 4.22 -6.10 -4.37
C LYS A 97 5.76 -6.17 -4.34
N ALA A 98 6.38 -6.75 -5.37
CA ALA A 98 7.84 -6.78 -5.50
C ALA A 98 8.46 -5.37 -5.63
N ILE A 99 7.77 -4.43 -6.30
CA ILE A 99 8.18 -3.01 -6.36
C ILE A 99 8.16 -2.39 -4.95
N ILE A 100 7.09 -2.61 -4.18
CA ILE A 100 6.99 -2.09 -2.80
C ILE A 100 8.20 -2.55 -1.98
N THR A 101 8.44 -3.85 -1.94
CA THR A 101 9.58 -4.43 -1.19
C THR A 101 10.92 -3.90 -1.67
N GLY A 102 11.15 -3.87 -2.99
CA GLY A 102 12.40 -3.41 -3.58
C GLY A 102 12.70 -1.93 -3.29
N TYR A 103 11.71 -1.06 -3.39
CA TYR A 103 11.88 0.36 -3.06
C TYR A 103 12.04 0.60 -1.55
N MET A 104 11.32 -0.15 -0.71
CA MET A 104 11.50 -0.08 0.74
C MET A 104 12.93 -0.50 1.13
N MET A 105 13.44 -1.60 0.59
CA MET A 105 14.83 -2.02 0.78
C MET A 105 15.81 -0.93 0.36
N LYS A 106 15.61 -0.33 -0.82
CA LYS A 106 16.45 0.77 -1.32
C LYS A 106 16.45 1.95 -0.35
N LYS A 107 15.29 2.40 0.10
CA LYS A 107 15.15 3.52 1.05
C LYS A 107 15.84 3.24 2.39
N VAL A 108 15.77 2.02 2.90
CA VAL A 108 16.47 1.61 4.12
C VAL A 108 17.99 1.59 3.92
N LEU A 109 18.47 1.02 2.81
CA LEU A 109 19.90 0.96 2.50
C LEU A 109 20.52 2.35 2.24
N MET A 110 19.73 3.30 1.75
CA MET A 110 20.15 4.69 1.54
C MET A 110 19.97 5.57 2.79
N GLU A 111 19.59 4.97 3.92
CA GLU A 111 19.30 5.66 5.18
C GLU A 111 18.22 6.76 5.08
N GLU A 112 17.34 6.67 4.07
CA GLU A 112 16.19 7.55 3.93
C GLU A 112 15.09 7.22 4.94
N ILE A 113 15.04 5.95 5.40
CA ILE A 113 14.10 5.45 6.40
C ILE A 113 14.90 4.70 7.47
N SER A 114 14.75 5.12 8.72
CA SER A 114 15.32 4.43 9.87
C SER A 114 14.30 3.46 10.46
N LEU A 115 14.42 2.17 10.15
CA LEU A 115 13.57 1.14 10.75
C LEU A 115 13.74 1.09 12.26
N ARG A 116 14.96 1.28 12.75
CA ARG A 116 15.29 1.27 14.18
C ARG A 116 14.56 2.37 14.95
N ASP A 117 14.47 3.58 14.39
CA ASP A 117 13.77 4.68 15.06
C ASP A 117 12.24 4.42 15.09
N PHE A 118 11.73 3.76 14.06
CA PHE A 118 10.31 3.41 13.98
C PHE A 118 9.91 2.30 14.97
N LEU A 119 10.84 1.40 15.30
CA LEU A 119 10.66 0.29 16.24
C LEU A 119 11.08 0.63 17.67
N LYS A 120 11.59 1.84 17.88
CA LYS A 120 11.95 2.30 19.21
C LYS A 120 10.72 2.24 20.14
N ASP A 121 10.94 1.74 21.35
CA ASP A 121 9.91 1.61 22.39
C ASP A 121 8.69 0.75 21.94
N LEU A 122 8.89 -0.22 21.05
CA LEU A 122 7.81 -1.06 20.53
C LEU A 122 7.10 -1.85 21.62
N ASP A 123 7.85 -2.47 22.53
CA ASP A 123 7.29 -3.29 23.61
C ASP A 123 6.46 -2.43 24.57
N ASP A 124 7.02 -1.29 25.00
CA ASP A 124 6.31 -0.32 25.85
C ASP A 124 5.05 0.23 25.17
N PHE A 125 5.10 0.40 23.84
CA PHE A 125 3.95 0.85 23.08
C PHE A 125 2.84 -0.21 23.00
N ILE A 126 3.18 -1.49 22.78
CA ILE A 126 2.21 -2.59 22.70
C ILE A 126 1.53 -2.82 24.05
N ASP A 127 2.30 -2.74 25.13
CA ASP A 127 1.83 -3.01 26.51
C ASP A 127 1.18 -1.78 27.17
N ALA A 128 1.05 -0.66 26.44
CA ALA A 128 0.47 0.57 27.00
C ALA A 128 -0.96 0.37 27.49
N ASP A 129 -1.23 0.76 28.74
CA ASP A 129 -2.58 0.80 29.29
C ASP A 129 -3.35 2.00 28.73
N LEU A 130 -4.39 1.71 27.96
CA LEU A 130 -5.24 2.71 27.32
C LEU A 130 -6.49 3.07 28.12
N SER A 131 -6.69 2.44 29.28
CA SER A 131 -7.92 2.58 30.08
C SER A 131 -8.14 4.00 30.62
N ASP A 132 -7.05 4.77 30.81
CA ASP A 132 -7.07 6.09 31.45
C ASP A 132 -6.84 7.27 30.49
N THR A 133 -6.73 7.03 29.16
CA THR A 133 -5.95 7.97 28.33
C THR A 133 -6.72 8.96 27.50
N SER A 134 -8.02 8.90 27.26
CA SER A 134 -8.64 9.99 26.52
C SER A 134 -10.15 9.99 26.38
N ASP A 135 -10.72 11.19 26.21
CA ASP A 135 -12.06 11.42 25.66
C ASP A 135 -12.17 11.03 24.15
N ASP A 136 -11.11 10.47 23.53
CA ASP A 136 -11.12 10.03 22.14
C ASP A 136 -11.81 8.67 22.01
N PRO A 137 -12.99 8.58 21.39
CA PRO A 137 -13.75 7.34 21.24
C PRO A 137 -13.04 6.30 20.36
N LEU A 138 -11.99 6.67 19.63
CA LEU A 138 -11.24 5.79 18.70
C LEU A 138 -9.83 5.49 19.19
N VAL A 139 -9.53 5.63 20.48
CA VAL A 139 -8.18 5.43 21.02
C VAL A 139 -7.68 4.01 20.78
N PHE A 140 -8.52 3.00 20.99
CA PHE A 140 -8.17 1.60 20.79
C PHE A 140 -7.89 1.26 19.32
N GLU A 141 -8.73 1.75 18.41
CA GLU A 141 -8.56 1.54 16.97
C GLU A 141 -7.30 2.22 16.45
N LYS A 142 -7.01 3.44 16.90
CA LYS A 142 -5.78 4.15 16.54
C LYS A 142 -4.55 3.44 17.07
N HIS A 143 -4.56 2.98 18.32
CA HIS A 143 -3.47 2.21 18.89
C HIS A 143 -3.28 0.88 18.15
N GLY A 144 -4.36 0.14 17.89
CA GLY A 144 -4.31 -1.11 17.13
C GLY A 144 -3.75 -0.92 15.72
N LEU A 145 -4.13 0.17 15.03
CA LEU A 145 -3.59 0.50 13.72
C LEU A 145 -2.08 0.82 13.77
N GLU A 146 -1.66 1.59 14.77
CA GLU A 146 -0.24 1.93 14.93
C GLU A 146 0.59 0.70 15.32
N THR A 147 0.05 -0.18 16.17
CA THR A 147 0.66 -1.48 16.49
C THR A 147 0.84 -2.32 15.23
N ALA A 148 -0.18 -2.43 14.39
CA ALA A 148 -0.10 -3.18 13.13
C ALA A 148 0.98 -2.63 12.19
N LYS A 149 1.12 -1.30 12.08
CA LYS A 149 2.19 -0.67 11.31
C LYS A 149 3.58 -1.03 11.83
N ARG A 150 3.78 -0.93 13.15
CA ARG A 150 5.07 -1.23 13.80
C ARG A 150 5.44 -2.71 13.64
N LEU A 151 4.47 -3.62 13.80
CA LEU A 151 4.68 -5.05 13.58
C LEU A 151 5.03 -5.36 12.13
N SER A 152 4.39 -4.71 11.16
CA SER A 152 4.74 -4.87 9.74
C SER A 152 6.19 -4.41 9.46
N VAL A 153 6.63 -3.31 10.08
CA VAL A 153 8.02 -2.84 9.96
C VAL A 153 8.99 -3.80 10.66
N LEU A 154 8.63 -4.37 11.81
CA LEU A 154 9.43 -5.38 12.50
C LEU A 154 9.63 -6.62 11.63
N ILE A 155 8.55 -7.17 11.05
CA ILE A 155 8.61 -8.32 10.15
C ILE A 155 9.54 -8.02 8.97
N PHE A 156 9.39 -6.84 8.37
CA PHE A 156 10.25 -6.42 7.26
C PHE A 156 11.72 -6.32 7.69
N GLN A 157 12.02 -5.75 8.88
CA GLN A 157 13.37 -5.66 9.41
C GLN A 157 13.98 -7.05 9.65
N GLU A 158 13.25 -7.96 10.30
CA GLU A 158 13.73 -9.32 10.57
C GLU A 158 13.98 -10.08 9.26
N THR A 159 13.07 -9.97 8.30
CA THR A 159 13.23 -10.57 6.96
C THR A 159 14.46 -10.00 6.25
N LEU A 160 14.68 -8.70 6.33
CA LEU A 160 15.85 -8.05 5.74
C LEU A 160 17.16 -8.46 6.45
N CYS A 161 17.13 -8.67 7.77
CA CYS A 161 18.28 -9.16 8.53
C CYS A 161 18.64 -10.60 8.16
N GLU A 162 17.62 -11.46 7.91
CA GLU A 162 17.84 -12.87 7.58
C GLU A 162 18.30 -13.07 6.13
N PHE A 163 17.65 -12.42 5.18
CA PHE A 163 17.88 -12.65 3.74
C PHE A 163 18.79 -11.57 3.10
N GLY A 164 18.93 -10.40 3.72
CA GLY A 164 19.75 -9.32 3.18
C GLY A 164 19.36 -8.95 1.75
N GLN A 165 20.37 -8.87 0.85
CA GLN A 165 20.14 -8.57 -0.57
C GLN A 165 19.48 -9.72 -1.35
N ASP A 166 19.48 -10.94 -0.81
CA ASP A 166 18.88 -12.10 -1.47
C ASP A 166 17.35 -12.08 -1.37
N LEU A 167 16.77 -11.27 -0.48
CA LEU A 167 15.33 -11.09 -0.34
C LEU A 167 14.64 -10.80 -1.69
N LYS A 168 15.27 -10.05 -2.58
CA LYS A 168 14.74 -9.77 -3.93
C LYS A 168 14.53 -11.03 -4.80
N HIS A 169 15.15 -12.15 -4.45
CA HIS A 169 15.02 -13.44 -5.14
C HIS A 169 14.02 -14.38 -4.47
N GLU A 170 13.59 -14.03 -3.25
CA GLU A 170 12.59 -14.77 -2.47
C GLU A 170 11.20 -14.17 -2.73
N GLN A 171 10.62 -14.48 -3.91
CA GLN A 171 9.39 -13.89 -4.38
C GLN A 171 8.23 -14.02 -3.38
N GLN A 172 8.06 -15.20 -2.78
CA GLN A 172 6.96 -15.44 -1.83
C GLN A 172 7.06 -14.57 -0.57
N LEU A 173 8.27 -14.28 -0.10
CA LEU A 173 8.50 -13.39 1.03
C LEU A 173 8.32 -11.91 0.64
N SER A 174 8.75 -11.57 -0.59
CA SER A 174 8.62 -10.20 -1.11
C SER A 174 7.17 -9.77 -1.36
N GLU A 175 6.28 -10.74 -1.57
CA GLU A 175 4.86 -10.50 -1.87
C GLU A 175 3.96 -10.60 -0.62
N ALA A 176 4.46 -11.15 0.49
CA ALA A 176 3.72 -11.29 1.74
C ALA A 176 3.56 -9.96 2.47
#